data_a2d1dd107e46437e6611ce648a0bf980
#
_entry.id   a2d1dd107e46437e6611ce648a0bf980
#
_cell.length_a   1.000
_cell.length_b   1.000
_cell.length_c   1.000
_cell.angle_alpha   90.00
_cell.angle_beta   90.00
_cell.angle_gamma   90.00
#
_symmetry.space_group_name_H-M   'P 1'
#
loop_
_entity.id
_entity.type
_entity.pdbx_description
1 polymer ?
#
loop_
_entity_poly.entity_id
_entity_poly.type
_entity_poly.pdbx_seq_one_letter_code
_entity_poly.pdbx_strand_id
1 'polypeptide(L)'
;MKRIYLVAGIILIFGATYAIEYYANSQFSTLELVVSEISGYEIGVVQTFNYFKDEEKVGTYTYTVDEYGDNFIMTSLTDVTYGGRDLELESVYTFDDAYLPESYALTVISDEGVTEISTTLSNRNITTSVTSEGVTVDIPGEYVDGTFLIENGMPGFWEVLFNSVELERGVKYTAIVYIPQGAMAFDVNLVVRKQDQLIWVGDERLACTVINEANLELGFYIYEGELVEMRSESQGTVLQKVLG
;
A
#
# COMPACT_ATOMS: atom_id res chain seq x y z
N MET A 1 -21.40 -25.77 -37.73
CA MET A 1 -19.98 -25.43 -37.96
C MET A 1 -19.56 -24.12 -37.30
N LYS A 2 -20.25 -22.96 -37.50
CA LYS A 2 -19.84 -21.66 -36.94
C LYS A 2 -19.65 -21.63 -35.40
N ARG A 3 -20.43 -22.39 -34.60
CA ARG A 3 -20.34 -22.43 -33.15
C ARG A 3 -19.07 -23.14 -32.64
N ILE A 4 -18.56 -24.10 -33.36
CA ILE A 4 -17.32 -24.85 -32.99
C ILE A 4 -16.09 -23.92 -33.14
N TYR A 5 -16.07 -23.09 -34.19
CA TYR A 5 -14.96 -22.12 -34.37
C TYR A 5 -14.96 -21.03 -33.32
N LEU A 6 -16.15 -20.60 -32.83
CA LEU A 6 -16.27 -19.61 -31.76
C LEU A 6 -15.71 -20.17 -30.43
N VAL A 7 -16.07 -21.39 -30.07
CA VAL A 7 -15.58 -22.05 -28.85
C VAL A 7 -14.06 -22.31 -28.93
N ALA A 8 -13.59 -22.79 -30.08
CA ALA A 8 -12.14 -22.96 -30.29
C ALA A 8 -11.36 -21.64 -30.23
N GLY A 9 -11.92 -20.55 -30.76
CA GLY A 9 -11.33 -19.23 -30.67
C GLY A 9 -11.23 -18.71 -29.23
N ILE A 10 -12.29 -18.91 -28.43
CA ILE A 10 -12.30 -18.53 -27.01
C ILE A 10 -11.25 -19.33 -26.23
N ILE A 11 -11.18 -20.64 -26.40
CA ILE A 11 -10.19 -21.50 -25.73
C ILE A 11 -8.77 -21.11 -26.12
N LEU A 12 -8.52 -20.75 -27.39
CA LEU A 12 -7.21 -20.29 -27.84
C LEU A 12 -6.81 -18.93 -27.19
N ILE A 13 -7.74 -18.01 -27.08
CA ILE A 13 -7.48 -16.72 -26.43
C ILE A 13 -7.16 -16.92 -24.95
N PHE A 14 -8.01 -17.66 -24.20
CA PHE A 14 -7.76 -17.93 -22.78
C PHE A 14 -6.47 -18.74 -22.58
N GLY A 15 -6.21 -19.73 -23.43
CA GLY A 15 -4.98 -20.51 -23.38
C GLY A 15 -3.73 -19.67 -23.65
N ALA A 16 -3.79 -18.74 -24.60
CA ALA A 16 -2.69 -17.83 -24.91
C ALA A 16 -2.45 -16.82 -23.76
N THR A 17 -3.53 -16.25 -23.20
CA THR A 17 -3.44 -15.33 -22.04
C THR A 17 -2.81 -16.05 -20.85
N TYR A 18 -3.32 -17.23 -20.50
CA TYR A 18 -2.76 -18.05 -19.41
C TYR A 18 -1.29 -18.43 -19.65
N ALA A 19 -0.92 -18.79 -20.88
CA ALA A 19 0.47 -19.12 -21.21
C ALA A 19 1.40 -17.91 -21.12
N ILE A 20 0.92 -16.72 -21.49
CA ILE A 20 1.67 -15.46 -21.37
C ILE A 20 1.87 -15.11 -19.89
N GLU A 21 0.82 -15.19 -19.09
CA GLU A 21 0.89 -14.95 -17.64
C GLU A 21 1.79 -15.96 -16.94
N TYR A 22 1.65 -17.24 -17.26
CA TYR A 22 2.51 -18.29 -16.72
C TYR A 22 3.98 -18.08 -17.11
N TYR A 23 4.27 -17.73 -18.38
CA TYR A 23 5.62 -17.44 -18.83
C TYR A 23 6.18 -16.18 -18.18
N ALA A 24 5.39 -15.11 -18.07
CA ALA A 24 5.80 -13.88 -17.40
C ALA A 24 6.12 -14.14 -15.92
N ASN A 25 5.25 -14.87 -15.21
CA ASN A 25 5.47 -15.23 -13.81
C ASN A 25 6.64 -16.20 -13.59
N SER A 26 6.90 -17.13 -14.54
CA SER A 26 8.03 -18.07 -14.45
C SER A 26 9.41 -17.42 -14.63
N GLN A 27 9.46 -16.14 -15.02
CA GLN A 27 10.70 -15.37 -15.17
C GLN A 27 11.23 -14.84 -13.82
N PHE A 28 10.42 -14.90 -12.77
CA PHE A 28 10.78 -14.41 -11.44
C PHE A 28 10.94 -15.55 -10.46
N SER A 29 12.00 -15.53 -9.66
CA SER A 29 12.04 -16.30 -8.41
C SER A 29 11.01 -15.70 -7.46
N THR A 30 10.22 -16.54 -6.81
CA THR A 30 9.25 -16.08 -5.81
C THR A 30 9.82 -16.33 -4.41
N LEU A 31 9.86 -15.32 -3.59
CA LEU A 31 10.27 -15.36 -2.19
C LEU A 31 9.15 -14.82 -1.31
N GLU A 32 9.09 -15.30 -0.09
CA GLU A 32 8.27 -14.69 0.95
C GLU A 32 8.92 -13.39 1.41
N LEU A 33 8.13 -12.35 1.64
CA LEU A 33 8.61 -11.09 2.18
C LEU A 33 8.88 -11.27 3.67
N VAL A 34 10.11 -11.05 4.08
CA VAL A 34 10.55 -11.16 5.48
C VAL A 34 11.19 -9.84 5.90
N VAL A 35 10.72 -9.30 7.00
CA VAL A 35 11.35 -8.13 7.64
C VAL A 35 12.69 -8.56 8.21
N SER A 36 13.75 -7.88 7.83
CA SER A 36 15.10 -8.14 8.33
C SER A 36 15.42 -7.30 9.57
N GLU A 37 15.17 -6.01 9.48
CA GLU A 37 15.37 -5.03 10.55
C GLU A 37 14.76 -3.72 10.09
N ILE A 38 14.05 -3.00 10.95
CA ILE A 38 13.59 -1.66 10.61
C ILE A 38 14.82 -0.75 10.62
N SER A 39 15.21 -0.29 9.44
CA SER A 39 16.36 0.60 9.28
C SER A 39 16.04 1.67 8.23
N GLY A 40 16.65 2.82 8.36
CA GLY A 40 16.58 3.87 7.33
C GLY A 40 15.48 4.90 7.50
N TYR A 41 14.76 4.92 8.66
CA TYR A 41 13.87 6.03 8.99
C TYR A 41 14.62 7.15 9.67
N GLU A 42 14.33 8.36 9.22
CA GLU A 42 14.58 9.55 10.02
C GLU A 42 13.43 9.72 11.00
N ILE A 43 13.65 9.29 12.24
CA ILE A 43 12.67 9.40 13.33
C ILE A 43 12.31 10.88 13.57
N GLY A 44 10.99 11.15 13.68
CA GLY A 44 10.44 12.49 13.92
C GLY A 44 10.46 13.42 12.70
N VAL A 45 10.86 12.93 11.53
CA VAL A 45 10.87 13.74 10.30
C VAL A 45 9.55 13.60 9.57
N VAL A 46 8.92 14.74 9.23
CA VAL A 46 7.69 14.77 8.46
C VAL A 46 7.98 14.48 6.99
N GLN A 47 7.42 13.40 6.49
CA GLN A 47 7.41 13.08 5.07
C GLN A 47 6.15 13.65 4.44
N THR A 48 6.27 14.28 3.28
CA THR A 48 5.14 14.94 2.60
C THR A 48 5.01 14.46 1.16
N PHE A 49 3.78 14.12 0.77
CA PHE A 49 3.42 13.75 -0.59
C PHE A 49 2.32 14.66 -1.12
N ASN A 50 2.44 15.12 -2.36
CA ASN A 50 1.35 15.73 -3.08
C ASN A 50 0.41 14.63 -3.59
N TYR A 51 -0.89 14.79 -3.37
CA TYR A 51 -1.92 13.88 -3.84
C TYR A 51 -2.52 14.41 -5.15
N PHE A 52 -2.40 13.63 -6.21
CA PHE A 52 -2.98 13.93 -7.52
C PHE A 52 -4.07 12.92 -7.86
N LYS A 53 -5.12 13.42 -8.50
CA LYS A 53 -6.20 12.63 -9.09
C LYS A 53 -6.42 13.09 -10.52
N ASP A 54 -6.32 12.17 -11.48
CA ASP A 54 -6.46 12.48 -12.91
C ASP A 54 -5.58 13.68 -13.33
N GLU A 55 -4.30 13.69 -12.87
CA GLU A 55 -3.27 14.72 -13.08
C GLU A 55 -3.51 16.08 -12.37
N GLU A 56 -4.61 16.24 -11.64
CA GLU A 56 -4.88 17.44 -10.85
C GLU A 56 -4.45 17.22 -9.39
N LYS A 57 -3.73 18.20 -8.81
CA LYS A 57 -3.41 18.16 -7.39
C LYS A 57 -4.66 18.43 -6.58
N VAL A 58 -5.09 17.42 -5.80
CA VAL A 58 -6.30 17.47 -4.98
C VAL A 58 -6.02 17.57 -3.49
N GLY A 59 -4.76 17.46 -3.07
CA GLY A 59 -4.42 17.57 -1.65
C GLY A 59 -3.00 17.15 -1.33
N THR A 60 -2.80 16.77 -0.06
CA THR A 60 -1.53 16.31 0.49
C THR A 60 -1.72 15.13 1.42
N TYR A 61 -0.69 14.31 1.53
CA TYR A 61 -0.52 13.29 2.55
C TYR A 61 0.78 13.57 3.29
N THR A 62 0.75 13.51 4.61
CA THR A 62 1.95 13.63 5.45
C THR A 62 2.00 12.48 6.44
N TYR A 63 3.19 12.06 6.84
CA TYR A 63 3.36 11.13 7.94
C TYR A 63 4.68 11.38 8.68
N THR A 64 4.74 10.90 9.93
CA THR A 64 5.96 10.78 10.73
C THR A 64 6.01 9.40 11.36
N VAL A 65 7.23 8.93 11.64
CA VAL A 65 7.46 7.74 12.45
C VAL A 65 8.27 8.15 13.68
N ASP A 66 7.78 7.83 14.86
CA ASP A 66 8.43 8.11 16.14
C ASP A 66 8.70 6.79 16.90
N GLU A 67 9.74 6.77 17.72
CA GLU A 67 10.00 5.67 18.67
C GLU A 67 9.23 5.87 19.97
N TYR A 68 8.62 4.80 20.45
CA TYR A 68 7.94 4.79 21.75
C TYR A 68 8.23 3.48 22.51
N GLY A 69 9.23 3.50 23.39
CA GLY A 69 9.72 2.32 24.09
C GLY A 69 10.39 1.35 23.10
N ASP A 70 9.86 0.15 23.01
CA ASP A 70 10.33 -0.89 22.07
C ASP A 70 9.51 -0.89 20.75
N ASN A 71 8.59 0.06 20.60
CA ASN A 71 7.67 0.14 19.46
C ASN A 71 7.91 1.40 18.63
N PHE A 72 7.32 1.41 17.45
CA PHE A 72 7.23 2.55 16.55
C PHE A 72 5.78 3.02 16.44
N ILE A 73 5.59 4.32 16.34
CA ILE A 73 4.29 4.94 16.11
C ILE A 73 4.38 5.76 14.83
N MET A 74 3.60 5.38 13.83
CA MET A 74 3.41 6.21 12.65
C MET A 74 2.12 7.00 12.80
N THR A 75 2.21 8.32 12.63
CA THR A 75 1.05 9.20 12.53
C THR A 75 0.95 9.74 11.12
N SER A 76 -0.23 9.79 10.56
CA SER A 76 -0.44 10.36 9.23
C SER A 76 -1.64 11.31 9.18
N LEU A 77 -1.57 12.24 8.25
CA LEU A 77 -2.64 13.16 7.91
C LEU A 77 -2.79 13.23 6.39
N THR A 78 -3.99 12.99 5.91
CA THR A 78 -4.39 13.21 4.52
C THR A 78 -5.42 14.32 4.49
N ASP A 79 -5.17 15.35 3.70
CA ASP A 79 -6.10 16.45 3.45
C ASP A 79 -6.33 16.54 1.94
N VAL A 80 -7.53 16.18 1.51
CA VAL A 80 -7.86 16.10 0.07
C VAL A 80 -9.25 16.65 -0.22
N THR A 81 -9.37 17.38 -1.33
CA THR A 81 -10.65 17.80 -1.89
C THR A 81 -10.97 16.90 -3.08
N TYR A 82 -11.96 16.05 -2.97
CA TYR A 82 -12.35 15.13 -4.04
C TYR A 82 -13.84 15.22 -4.36
N GLY A 83 -14.16 15.45 -5.65
CA GLY A 83 -15.54 15.58 -6.09
C GLY A 83 -16.29 16.76 -5.46
N GLY A 84 -15.56 17.81 -5.04
CA GLY A 84 -16.11 18.99 -4.34
C GLY A 84 -16.43 18.75 -2.88
N ARG A 85 -15.87 17.66 -2.28
CA ARG A 85 -15.96 17.34 -0.86
C ARG A 85 -14.58 17.37 -0.24
N ASP A 86 -14.45 18.00 0.90
CA ASP A 86 -13.22 17.99 1.68
C ASP A 86 -13.23 16.76 2.59
N LEU A 87 -12.10 16.05 2.56
CA LEU A 87 -11.86 14.86 3.37
C LEU A 87 -10.55 15.04 4.12
N GLU A 88 -10.60 14.88 5.44
CA GLU A 88 -9.44 14.79 6.29
C GLU A 88 -9.39 13.38 6.90
N LEU A 89 -8.22 12.74 6.79
CA LEU A 89 -7.99 11.42 7.36
C LEU A 89 -6.79 11.50 8.30
N GLU A 90 -7.01 11.22 9.56
CA GLU A 90 -5.95 11.14 10.57
C GLU A 90 -5.75 9.68 10.98
N SER A 91 -4.55 9.14 10.84
CA SER A 91 -4.29 7.78 11.30
C SER A 91 -3.13 7.68 12.28
N VAL A 92 -3.21 6.68 13.15
CA VAL A 92 -2.16 6.27 14.08
C VAL A 92 -1.97 4.77 13.96
N TYR A 93 -0.76 4.34 13.71
CA TYR A 93 -0.37 2.94 13.59
C TYR A 93 0.80 2.63 14.52
N THR A 94 0.63 1.61 15.37
CA THR A 94 1.68 1.12 16.25
C THR A 94 2.15 -0.25 15.80
N PHE A 95 3.47 -0.43 15.72
CA PHE A 95 4.12 -1.66 15.30
C PHE A 95 5.47 -1.86 16.03
N ASP A 96 5.94 -3.10 16.08
CA ASP A 96 7.23 -3.43 16.68
C ASP A 96 8.40 -3.32 15.68
N ASP A 97 9.62 -3.66 16.13
CA ASP A 97 10.85 -3.64 15.34
C ASP A 97 10.88 -4.68 14.20
N ALA A 98 9.98 -5.66 14.23
CA ALA A 98 9.75 -6.62 13.15
C ALA A 98 8.59 -6.21 12.22
N TYR A 99 8.11 -4.95 12.31
CA TYR A 99 6.94 -4.45 11.59
C TYR A 99 5.64 -5.22 11.87
N LEU A 100 5.58 -5.94 12.99
CA LEU A 100 4.35 -6.63 13.37
C LEU A 100 3.36 -5.61 13.94
N PRO A 101 2.14 -5.57 13.40
CA PRO A 101 1.14 -4.60 13.82
C PRO A 101 0.65 -4.89 15.23
N GLU A 102 0.52 -3.85 16.05
CA GLU A 102 -0.11 -3.91 17.36
C GLU A 102 -1.50 -3.27 17.36
N SER A 103 -1.59 -2.06 16.83
CA SER A 103 -2.85 -1.33 16.76
C SER A 103 -2.88 -0.35 15.60
N TYR A 104 -4.09 -0.02 15.16
CA TYR A 104 -4.36 0.99 14.15
C TYR A 104 -5.63 1.76 14.52
N ALA A 105 -5.60 3.05 14.32
CA ALA A 105 -6.76 3.92 14.42
C ALA A 105 -6.79 4.89 13.25
N LEU A 106 -7.97 5.12 12.68
CA LEU A 106 -8.22 6.09 11.63
C LEU A 106 -9.47 6.88 11.96
N THR A 107 -9.38 8.21 11.89
CA THR A 107 -10.50 9.13 11.92
C THR A 107 -10.68 9.73 10.54
N VAL A 108 -11.86 9.58 9.96
CA VAL A 108 -12.26 10.20 8.69
C VAL A 108 -13.24 11.32 8.99
N ILE A 109 -12.89 12.54 8.65
CA ILE A 109 -13.71 13.74 8.81
C ILE A 109 -14.18 14.20 7.44
N SER A 110 -15.48 14.39 7.29
CA SER A 110 -16.11 14.86 6.05
C SER A 110 -17.31 15.73 6.35
N ASP A 111 -17.89 16.33 5.32
CA ASP A 111 -19.18 17.07 5.42
C ASP A 111 -20.34 16.19 5.91
N GLU A 112 -20.24 14.86 5.74
CA GLU A 112 -21.26 13.90 6.16
C GLU A 112 -21.10 13.47 7.62
N GLY A 113 -19.99 13.86 8.29
CA GLY A 113 -19.72 13.56 9.69
C GLY A 113 -18.36 12.92 9.90
N VAL A 114 -18.21 12.29 11.07
CA VAL A 114 -16.99 11.62 11.51
C VAL A 114 -17.20 10.11 11.52
N THR A 115 -16.26 9.39 10.93
CA THR A 115 -16.18 7.92 11.01
C THR A 115 -14.84 7.53 11.63
N GLU A 116 -14.88 6.69 12.64
CA GLU A 116 -13.69 6.16 13.30
C GLU A 116 -13.55 4.67 12.97
N ILE A 117 -12.34 4.25 12.63
CA ILE A 117 -11.97 2.86 12.40
C ILE A 117 -10.82 2.53 13.36
N SER A 118 -10.96 1.48 14.14
CA SER A 118 -9.88 0.98 14.97
C SER A 118 -9.67 -0.50 14.75
N THR A 119 -8.42 -0.92 14.69
CA THR A 119 -8.05 -2.33 14.56
C THR A 119 -7.13 -2.70 15.70
N THR A 120 -7.47 -3.76 16.40
CA THR A 120 -6.66 -4.34 17.47
C THR A 120 -6.29 -5.76 17.14
N LEU A 121 -5.04 -6.11 17.47
CA LEU A 121 -4.51 -7.45 17.31
C LEU A 121 -4.30 -8.07 18.69
N SER A 122 -4.92 -9.19 18.94
CA SER A 122 -4.83 -9.89 20.22
C SER A 122 -4.96 -11.40 20.02
N ASN A 123 -3.99 -12.18 20.53
CA ASN A 123 -4.04 -13.63 20.52
C ASN A 123 -4.39 -14.28 19.16
N ARG A 124 -3.79 -13.81 18.09
CA ARG A 124 -4.05 -14.26 16.71
C ARG A 124 -5.45 -13.93 16.17
N ASN A 125 -6.09 -12.93 16.74
CA ASN A 125 -7.33 -12.40 16.23
C ASN A 125 -7.13 -10.95 15.85
N ILE A 126 -7.76 -10.54 14.76
CA ILE A 126 -7.93 -9.15 14.37
C ILE A 126 -9.37 -8.77 14.67
N THR A 127 -9.59 -7.64 15.30
CA THR A 127 -10.91 -7.04 15.43
C THR A 127 -10.84 -5.62 14.89
N THR A 128 -11.63 -5.35 13.85
CA THR A 128 -11.82 -3.99 13.34
C THR A 128 -13.17 -3.48 13.77
N SER A 129 -13.16 -2.37 14.50
CA SER A 129 -14.37 -1.66 14.94
C SER A 129 -14.56 -0.42 14.07
N VAL A 130 -15.74 -0.25 13.50
CA VAL A 130 -16.11 0.93 12.72
C VAL A 130 -17.22 1.65 13.46
N THR A 131 -16.98 2.92 13.80
CA THR A 131 -17.96 3.78 14.49
C THR A 131 -18.34 4.94 13.57
N SER A 132 -19.64 5.08 13.30
CA SER A 132 -20.20 6.20 12.55
C SER A 132 -21.56 6.58 13.13
N GLU A 133 -21.84 7.86 13.28
CA GLU A 133 -23.10 8.37 13.86
C GLU A 133 -23.44 7.78 15.25
N GLY A 134 -22.39 7.43 16.04
CA GLY A 134 -22.56 6.83 17.38
C GLY A 134 -22.95 5.34 17.38
N VAL A 135 -22.93 4.69 16.22
CA VAL A 135 -23.12 3.24 16.08
C VAL A 135 -21.78 2.58 15.82
N THR A 136 -21.42 1.59 16.63
CA THR A 136 -20.21 0.81 16.46
C THR A 136 -20.53 -0.60 15.97
N VAL A 137 -19.77 -1.07 14.98
CA VAL A 137 -19.84 -2.43 14.45
C VAL A 137 -18.46 -3.06 14.55
N ASP A 138 -18.37 -4.21 15.21
CA ASP A 138 -17.15 -4.99 15.32
C ASP A 138 -17.11 -6.06 14.24
N ILE A 139 -16.01 -6.09 13.49
CA ILE A 139 -15.78 -7.04 12.40
C ILE A 139 -14.59 -7.92 12.81
N PRO A 140 -14.84 -9.19 13.15
CA PRO A 140 -13.74 -10.11 13.46
C PRO A 140 -13.02 -10.54 12.20
N GLY A 141 -11.69 -10.69 12.30
CA GLY A 141 -10.83 -11.24 11.27
C GLY A 141 -9.86 -12.27 11.86
N GLU A 142 -9.22 -13.03 10.99
CA GLU A 142 -8.16 -13.95 11.37
C GLU A 142 -6.80 -13.28 11.14
N TYR A 143 -5.92 -13.37 12.13
CA TYR A 143 -4.51 -13.00 12.00
C TYR A 143 -3.67 -14.21 11.61
N VAL A 144 -2.94 -14.07 10.53
CA VAL A 144 -1.93 -15.04 10.10
C VAL A 144 -0.56 -14.45 10.47
N ASP A 145 0.32 -15.25 11.05
CA ASP A 145 1.67 -14.80 11.38
C ASP A 145 2.38 -14.23 10.12
N GLY A 146 2.97 -13.06 10.22
CA GLY A 146 3.58 -12.34 9.09
C GLY A 146 2.61 -11.48 8.26
N THR A 147 1.38 -11.26 8.75
CA THR A 147 0.46 -10.29 8.14
C THR A 147 0.94 -8.86 8.42
N PHE A 148 1.13 -8.08 7.37
CA PHE A 148 1.41 -6.64 7.46
C PHE A 148 0.11 -5.85 7.45
N LEU A 149 0.06 -4.77 8.21
CA LEU A 149 -1.07 -3.84 8.13
C LEU A 149 -0.71 -2.72 7.16
N ILE A 150 -1.58 -2.48 6.19
CA ILE A 150 -1.40 -1.44 5.17
C ILE A 150 -2.65 -0.57 5.12
N GLU A 151 -2.46 0.73 5.17
CA GLU A 151 -3.54 1.67 4.92
C GLU A 151 -3.80 1.80 3.42
N ASN A 152 -5.07 1.75 3.03
CA ASN A 152 -5.45 1.75 1.63
C ASN A 152 -5.02 3.06 0.93
N GLY A 153 -4.18 2.93 -0.09
CA GLY A 153 -3.77 4.05 -0.94
C GLY A 153 -2.79 5.03 -0.31
N MET A 154 -2.20 4.73 0.87
CA MET A 154 -1.27 5.64 1.56
C MET A 154 0.17 5.16 1.48
N PRO A 155 1.11 6.01 1.03
CA PRO A 155 2.50 5.62 0.77
C PRO A 155 3.30 5.30 2.04
N GLY A 156 3.02 5.94 3.17
CA GLY A 156 3.82 5.80 4.38
C GLY A 156 3.95 4.35 4.87
N PHE A 157 2.86 3.58 4.87
CA PHE A 157 2.88 2.16 5.25
C PHE A 157 3.76 1.31 4.33
N TRP A 158 3.72 1.59 3.03
CA TRP A 158 4.55 0.89 2.05
C TRP A 158 6.01 1.32 2.15
N GLU A 159 6.28 2.61 2.38
CA GLU A 159 7.65 3.09 2.56
C GLU A 159 8.27 2.47 3.81
N VAL A 160 7.51 2.40 4.93
CA VAL A 160 7.95 1.71 6.15
C VAL A 160 8.26 0.24 5.85
N LEU A 161 7.38 -0.47 5.16
CA LEU A 161 7.60 -1.86 4.80
C LEU A 161 8.82 -2.03 3.89
N PHE A 162 8.99 -1.20 2.85
CA PHE A 162 10.10 -1.32 1.91
C PHE A 162 11.46 -1.03 2.57
N ASN A 163 11.50 -0.15 3.57
CA ASN A 163 12.72 0.13 4.33
C ASN A 163 13.09 -1.00 5.31
N SER A 164 12.14 -1.89 5.60
CA SER A 164 12.32 -2.99 6.55
C SER A 164 12.72 -4.31 5.89
N VAL A 165 12.77 -4.35 4.55
CA VAL A 165 13.03 -5.57 3.77
C VAL A 165 14.10 -5.36 2.72
N GLU A 166 14.89 -6.40 2.45
CA GLU A 166 15.81 -6.39 1.32
C GLU A 166 15.07 -6.82 0.04
N LEU A 167 14.98 -5.91 -0.93
CA LEU A 167 14.30 -6.14 -2.19
C LEU A 167 15.30 -6.29 -3.33
N GLU A 168 15.38 -7.49 -3.92
CA GLU A 168 16.25 -7.80 -5.05
C GLU A 168 15.56 -7.56 -6.39
N ARG A 169 16.29 -6.99 -7.34
CA ARG A 169 15.80 -6.76 -8.71
C ARG A 169 15.52 -8.06 -9.44
N GLY A 170 14.36 -8.13 -10.08
CA GLY A 170 13.92 -9.31 -10.84
C GLY A 170 13.42 -10.44 -9.96
N VAL A 171 13.06 -10.15 -8.70
CA VAL A 171 12.43 -11.06 -7.77
C VAL A 171 10.98 -10.66 -7.56
N LYS A 172 10.14 -11.66 -7.34
CA LYS A 172 8.75 -11.52 -6.90
C LYS A 172 8.66 -11.89 -5.44
N TYR A 173 8.11 -11.00 -4.62
CA TYR A 173 7.84 -11.27 -3.22
C TYR A 173 6.36 -11.47 -2.99
N THR A 174 6.00 -12.35 -2.07
CA THR A 174 4.62 -12.57 -1.62
C THR A 174 4.50 -12.20 -0.15
N ALA A 175 3.42 -11.53 0.20
CA ALA A 175 3.10 -11.20 1.59
C ALA A 175 1.58 -11.22 1.79
N ILE A 176 1.15 -11.36 3.03
CA ILE A 176 -0.24 -11.17 3.43
C ILE A 176 -0.36 -9.77 4.00
N VAL A 177 -1.32 -9.01 3.50
CA VAL A 177 -1.64 -7.68 4.03
C VAL A 177 -3.06 -7.65 4.57
N TYR A 178 -3.27 -6.88 5.63
CA TYR A 178 -4.58 -6.57 6.16
C TYR A 178 -4.87 -5.09 5.96
N ILE A 179 -6.01 -4.78 5.36
CA ILE A 179 -6.48 -3.39 5.15
C ILE A 179 -7.63 -3.11 6.13
N PRO A 180 -7.40 -2.28 7.16
CA PRO A 180 -8.41 -1.97 8.17
C PRO A 180 -9.69 -1.36 7.61
N GLN A 181 -9.58 -0.46 6.61
CA GLN A 181 -10.74 0.19 6.01
C GLN A 181 -11.72 -0.78 5.35
N GLY A 182 -11.23 -1.93 4.90
CA GLY A 182 -12.04 -3.01 4.32
C GLY A 182 -12.26 -4.17 5.27
N ALA A 183 -11.64 -4.17 6.45
CA ALA A 183 -11.60 -5.26 7.41
C ALA A 183 -11.28 -6.62 6.75
N MET A 184 -10.30 -6.64 5.84
CA MET A 184 -9.97 -7.82 5.05
C MET A 184 -8.46 -8.02 4.88
N ALA A 185 -8.07 -9.30 4.84
CA ALA A 185 -6.72 -9.72 4.49
C ALA A 185 -6.70 -10.32 3.08
N PHE A 186 -5.59 -10.13 2.37
CA PHE A 186 -5.34 -10.75 1.07
C PHE A 186 -3.85 -10.83 0.73
N ASP A 187 -3.53 -11.70 -0.22
CA ASP A 187 -2.16 -11.84 -0.70
C ASP A 187 -1.79 -10.68 -1.63
N VAL A 188 -0.60 -10.12 -1.43
CA VAL A 188 0.02 -9.18 -2.36
C VAL A 188 1.21 -9.82 -3.04
N ASN A 189 1.46 -9.38 -4.28
CA ASN A 189 2.53 -9.85 -5.12
C ASN A 189 3.37 -8.68 -5.59
N LEU A 190 4.50 -8.44 -4.92
CA LEU A 190 5.43 -7.35 -5.21
C LEU A 190 6.47 -7.82 -6.23
N VAL A 191 6.46 -7.28 -7.42
CA VAL A 191 7.43 -7.60 -8.49
C VAL A 191 8.41 -6.47 -8.63
N VAL A 192 9.66 -6.68 -8.23
CA VAL A 192 10.75 -5.71 -8.39
C VAL A 192 11.29 -5.79 -9.82
N ARG A 193 11.19 -4.71 -10.59
CA ARG A 193 11.66 -4.69 -11.98
C ARG A 193 13.17 -4.78 -12.06
N LYS A 194 13.68 -5.41 -13.14
CA LYS A 194 15.11 -5.56 -13.40
C LYS A 194 15.79 -4.25 -13.78
N GLN A 195 15.04 -3.33 -14.38
CA GLN A 195 15.54 -2.07 -14.92
C GLN A 195 14.86 -0.89 -14.26
N ASP A 196 15.63 0.17 -14.02
CA ASP A 196 15.09 1.42 -13.53
C ASP A 196 14.22 2.10 -14.58
N GLN A 197 13.26 2.88 -14.11
CA GLN A 197 12.42 3.73 -14.92
C GLN A 197 12.72 5.18 -14.59
N LEU A 198 12.85 6.00 -15.63
CA LEU A 198 12.97 7.45 -15.47
C LEU A 198 11.59 8.06 -15.29
N ILE A 199 11.37 8.75 -14.18
CA ILE A 199 10.14 9.51 -13.90
C ILE A 199 10.47 10.95 -13.52
N TRP A 200 9.47 11.81 -13.59
CA TRP A 200 9.56 13.16 -13.06
C TRP A 200 8.91 13.21 -11.68
N VAL A 201 9.65 13.74 -10.69
CA VAL A 201 9.17 14.03 -9.34
C VAL A 201 9.37 15.52 -9.11
N GLY A 202 8.30 16.28 -9.12
CA GLY A 202 8.41 17.75 -9.21
C GLY A 202 9.17 18.16 -10.49
N ASP A 203 10.24 18.93 -10.30
CA ASP A 203 11.09 19.41 -11.41
C ASP A 203 12.31 18.49 -11.68
N GLU A 204 12.47 17.41 -10.91
CA GLU A 204 13.61 16.49 -11.01
C GLU A 204 13.27 15.23 -11.81
N ARG A 205 14.25 14.73 -12.56
CA ARG A 205 14.13 13.49 -13.31
C ARG A 205 14.96 12.40 -12.65
N LEU A 206 14.27 11.43 -12.04
CA LEU A 206 14.88 10.40 -11.21
C LEU A 206 14.84 9.03 -11.91
N ALA A 207 15.92 8.24 -11.73
CA ALA A 207 15.98 6.85 -12.18
C ALA A 207 15.57 5.93 -11.03
N CYS A 208 14.31 5.54 -11.00
CA CYS A 208 13.71 4.81 -9.90
C CYS A 208 13.69 3.30 -10.14
N THR A 209 14.01 2.53 -9.11
CA THR A 209 13.60 1.12 -9.05
C THR A 209 12.09 1.04 -8.95
N VAL A 210 11.47 0.19 -9.75
CA VAL A 210 10.00 0.07 -9.80
C VAL A 210 9.57 -1.26 -9.17
N ILE A 211 8.62 -1.17 -8.27
CA ILE A 211 7.92 -2.31 -7.67
C ILE A 211 6.47 -2.25 -8.12
N ASN A 212 5.95 -3.31 -8.70
CA ASN A 212 4.54 -3.40 -9.07
C ASN A 212 3.83 -4.38 -8.15
N GLU A 213 2.65 -4.01 -7.73
CA GLU A 213 1.69 -4.89 -7.07
C GLU A 213 0.47 -5.04 -7.97
N ALA A 214 0.16 -6.27 -8.38
CA ALA A 214 -0.83 -6.54 -9.42
C ALA A 214 -2.27 -6.60 -8.90
N ASN A 215 -2.48 -7.06 -7.66
CA ASN A 215 -3.83 -7.27 -7.11
C ASN A 215 -4.50 -5.94 -6.72
N LEU A 216 -3.70 -4.98 -6.24
CA LEU A 216 -4.14 -3.62 -5.90
C LEU A 216 -3.90 -2.62 -7.05
N GLU A 217 -3.27 -3.09 -8.14
CA GLU A 217 -2.89 -2.25 -9.28
C GLU A 217 -2.04 -1.03 -8.86
N LEU A 218 -1.03 -1.29 -7.98
CA LEU A 218 -0.14 -0.28 -7.46
C LEU A 218 1.25 -0.35 -8.13
N GLY A 219 1.81 0.82 -8.38
CA GLY A 219 3.19 1.01 -8.79
C GLY A 219 3.93 1.88 -7.78
N PHE A 220 5.09 1.40 -7.31
CA PHE A 220 5.95 2.12 -6.37
C PHE A 220 7.27 2.45 -7.05
N TYR A 221 7.73 3.68 -6.88
CA TYR A 221 8.96 4.19 -7.47
C TYR A 221 9.93 4.58 -6.35
N ILE A 222 11.02 3.84 -6.27
CA ILE A 222 12.03 3.98 -5.21
C ILE A 222 13.28 4.64 -5.80
N TYR A 223 13.73 5.72 -5.20
CA TYR A 223 14.97 6.41 -5.54
C TYR A 223 15.85 6.50 -4.29
N GLU A 224 17.10 6.01 -4.40
CA GLU A 224 18.06 5.98 -3.29
C GLU A 224 17.56 5.36 -1.98
N GLY A 225 16.64 4.39 -2.08
CA GLY A 225 16.04 3.71 -0.93
C GLY A 225 14.74 4.34 -0.43
N GLU A 226 14.34 5.50 -0.93
CA GLU A 226 13.13 6.19 -0.51
C GLU A 226 12.00 6.03 -1.53
N LEU A 227 10.76 5.90 -1.06
CA LEU A 227 9.58 5.92 -1.90
C LEU A 227 9.28 7.35 -2.36
N VAL A 228 9.55 7.65 -3.63
CA VAL A 228 9.34 9.00 -4.19
C VAL A 228 8.01 9.15 -4.91
N GLU A 229 7.38 8.03 -5.31
CA GLU A 229 6.05 8.09 -5.93
C GLU A 229 5.32 6.76 -5.76
N MET A 230 4.01 6.82 -5.50
CA MET A 230 3.08 5.71 -5.55
C MET A 230 1.95 6.03 -6.53
N ARG A 231 1.60 5.08 -7.39
CA ARG A 231 0.50 5.20 -8.37
C ARG A 231 -0.52 4.10 -8.17
N SER A 232 -1.79 4.45 -8.28
CA SER A 232 -2.87 3.48 -8.49
C SER A 232 -3.49 3.73 -9.86
N GLU A 233 -3.25 2.80 -10.80
CA GLU A 233 -3.75 2.93 -12.17
C GLU A 233 -5.28 2.85 -12.21
N SER A 234 -5.87 1.91 -11.46
CA SER A 234 -7.33 1.75 -11.42
C SER A 234 -8.05 2.95 -10.82
N GLN A 235 -7.42 3.61 -9.85
CA GLN A 235 -8.00 4.79 -9.22
C GLN A 235 -7.60 6.10 -9.92
N GLY A 236 -6.64 6.09 -10.84
CA GLY A 236 -6.10 7.31 -11.45
C GLY A 236 -5.44 8.24 -10.43
N THR A 237 -4.85 7.69 -9.36
CA THR A 237 -4.23 8.48 -8.29
C THR A 237 -2.71 8.37 -8.32
N VAL A 238 -2.03 9.48 -8.00
CA VAL A 238 -0.59 9.55 -7.82
C VAL A 238 -0.29 10.30 -6.53
N LEU A 239 0.49 9.69 -5.66
CA LEU A 239 1.09 10.35 -4.51
C LEU A 239 2.58 10.53 -4.79
N GLN A 240 3.03 11.77 -4.86
CA GLN A 240 4.40 12.12 -5.24
C GLN A 240 5.07 12.88 -4.10
N LYS A 241 6.24 12.40 -3.66
CA LYS A 241 7.02 12.98 -2.56
C LYS A 241 7.44 14.41 -2.89
N VAL A 242 7.35 15.29 -1.92
CA VAL A 242 7.89 16.65 -2.00
C VAL A 242 9.38 16.56 -1.69
N LEU A 243 10.20 16.73 -2.71
CA LEU A 243 11.66 16.76 -2.53
C LEU A 243 12.07 18.09 -1.88
N GLY A 244 12.94 18.02 -0.88
CA GLY A 244 13.42 19.16 -0.09
C GLY A 244 14.54 19.95 -0.78
#